data_27d9b9634af3f6d809702871fa65917a
#
_entry.id   27d9b9634af3f6d809702871fa65917a
#
_cell.length_a   1.000
_cell.length_b   1.000
_cell.length_c   1.000
_cell.angle_alpha   90.00
_cell.angle_beta   90.00
_cell.angle_gamma   90.00
#
_symmetry.space_group_name_H-M   'P 1'
#
loop_
_entity.id
_entity.type
_entity.pdbx_description
1 polymer ?
#
loop_
_entity_poly.entity_id
_entity_poly.type
_entity_poly.pdbx_seq_one_letter_code
_entity_poly.pdbx_strand_id
1 'polypeptide(L)'
;MEPYSRCLWLIDLLSNESLTYKEISDRWAQCGLNDDRQPLNRRTFFRDKEYIGRIFHIEIAYNTRYHTYTVDSQEGIGEQSILRYSLEHNRFKELAQIAQKMQSKVVLEPLATGSEHLVTLLKAIEQKRMVTFEYVSFYEPTTVKHFELIPCFVRLFERRWYLIGEFADHTQQRVLALERMRSVQLKSEKALPSHNMEPEKFYAGCFGIIHDNKQPEWIKFKVYGPQADYLRTMPLHDSQEEIETTAEYALFQIHVRPSFDLVQQLLWNRESIEVVAPSHFREEMRQTVQRMLDRYRYCAGEEANYG
;
A
#
# COMPACT_ATOMS: atom_id res chain seq x y z
N MET A 1 -13.95 -24.97 0.32
CA MET A 1 -13.43 -23.63 0.70
C MET A 1 -12.04 -23.73 1.30
N GLU A 2 -11.16 -22.78 0.96
CA GLU A 2 -9.80 -22.74 1.50
C GLU A 2 -9.80 -22.37 2.99
N PRO A 3 -9.13 -23.14 3.84
CA PRO A 3 -9.03 -22.86 5.28
C PRO A 3 -8.51 -21.44 5.59
N TYR A 4 -7.64 -20.90 4.72
CA TYR A 4 -7.03 -19.60 4.85
C TYR A 4 -8.05 -18.44 4.87
N SER A 5 -8.99 -18.40 3.91
CA SER A 5 -10.03 -17.34 3.85
C SER A 5 -10.94 -17.35 5.09
N ARG A 6 -11.23 -18.55 5.63
CA ARG A 6 -12.03 -18.67 6.87
C ARG A 6 -11.26 -18.20 8.10
N CYS A 7 -9.95 -18.47 8.17
CA CYS A 7 -9.10 -17.94 9.25
C CYS A 7 -9.02 -16.42 9.23
N LEU A 8 -8.85 -15.81 8.07
CA LEU A 8 -8.88 -14.35 7.93
C LEU A 8 -10.24 -13.78 8.35
N TRP A 9 -11.34 -14.41 7.94
CA TRP A 9 -12.68 -14.01 8.37
C TRP A 9 -12.85 -14.09 9.90
N LEU A 10 -12.34 -15.15 10.54
CA LEU A 10 -12.37 -15.28 12.01
C LEU A 10 -11.57 -14.20 12.71
N ILE A 11 -10.37 -13.88 12.22
CA ILE A 11 -9.53 -12.81 12.77
C ILE A 11 -10.28 -11.49 12.65
N ASP A 12 -10.79 -11.16 11.47
CA ASP A 12 -11.52 -9.93 11.22
C ASP A 12 -12.75 -9.77 12.13
N LEU A 13 -13.57 -10.80 12.21
CA LEU A 13 -14.76 -10.82 13.03
C LEU A 13 -14.44 -10.60 14.52
N LEU A 14 -13.48 -11.35 15.05
CA LEU A 14 -13.16 -11.36 16.48
C LEU A 14 -12.24 -10.21 16.91
N SER A 15 -11.63 -9.49 15.97
CA SER A 15 -10.93 -8.23 16.24
C SER A 15 -11.89 -7.06 16.45
N ASN A 16 -13.11 -7.16 15.91
CA ASN A 16 -14.12 -6.11 16.02
C ASN A 16 -15.17 -6.40 17.11
N GLU A 17 -15.42 -7.67 17.41
CA GLU A 17 -16.48 -8.06 18.33
C GLU A 17 -16.07 -9.26 19.20
N SER A 18 -16.59 -9.29 20.44
CA SER A 18 -16.48 -10.44 21.34
C SER A 18 -17.75 -11.31 21.20
N LEU A 19 -17.62 -12.53 20.70
CA LEU A 19 -18.73 -13.39 20.31
C LEU A 19 -18.66 -14.77 20.95
N THR A 20 -19.83 -15.35 21.25
CA THR A 20 -19.94 -16.76 21.61
C THR A 20 -19.69 -17.67 20.40
N TYR A 21 -19.33 -18.93 20.67
CA TYR A 21 -19.17 -19.90 19.57
C TYR A 21 -20.43 -20.01 18.70
N LYS A 22 -21.62 -19.95 19.30
CA LYS A 22 -22.89 -20.04 18.57
C LYS A 22 -23.04 -18.88 17.60
N GLU A 23 -22.81 -17.65 18.05
CA GLU A 23 -22.88 -16.45 17.20
C GLU A 23 -21.86 -16.50 16.06
N ILE A 24 -20.62 -16.95 16.33
CA ILE A 24 -19.60 -17.16 15.30
C ILE A 24 -20.08 -18.17 14.25
N SER A 25 -20.63 -19.28 14.70
CA SER A 25 -21.14 -20.34 13.82
C SER A 25 -22.31 -19.89 12.96
N ASP A 26 -23.25 -19.13 13.54
CA ASP A 26 -24.41 -18.61 12.84
C ASP A 26 -24.01 -17.53 11.81
N ARG A 27 -23.06 -16.63 12.16
CA ARG A 27 -22.53 -15.64 11.22
C ARG A 27 -21.74 -16.29 10.07
N TRP A 28 -21.01 -17.38 10.36
CA TRP A 28 -20.35 -18.13 9.32
C TRP A 28 -21.34 -18.71 8.30
N ALA A 29 -22.48 -19.26 8.76
CA ALA A 29 -23.52 -19.77 7.87
C ALA A 29 -24.10 -18.69 6.93
N GLN A 30 -24.03 -17.41 7.33
CA GLN A 30 -24.52 -16.27 6.55
C GLN A 30 -23.41 -15.60 5.71
N CYS A 31 -22.16 -15.89 6.01
CA CYS A 31 -21.00 -15.28 5.32
C CYS A 31 -21.00 -15.60 3.83
N GLY A 32 -20.74 -14.60 2.99
CA GLY A 32 -20.62 -14.74 1.54
C GLY A 32 -19.54 -15.73 1.09
N LEU A 33 -18.49 -15.89 1.91
CA LEU A 33 -17.40 -16.83 1.65
C LEU A 33 -17.79 -18.30 1.89
N ASN A 34 -18.94 -18.56 2.52
CA ASN A 34 -19.42 -19.91 2.84
C ASN A 34 -20.43 -20.39 1.79
N ASP A 35 -19.94 -21.03 0.73
CA ASP A 35 -20.77 -21.50 -0.38
C ASP A 35 -21.85 -22.50 0.08
N ASP A 36 -21.50 -23.36 1.05
CA ASP A 36 -22.37 -24.43 1.55
C ASP A 36 -23.42 -23.93 2.56
N ARG A 37 -23.30 -22.70 3.03
CA ARG A 37 -24.17 -22.10 4.06
C ARG A 37 -24.33 -22.95 5.33
N GLN A 38 -23.36 -23.84 5.59
CA GLN A 38 -23.36 -24.69 6.78
C GLN A 38 -22.75 -23.97 7.97
N PRO A 39 -23.31 -24.15 9.18
CA PRO A 39 -22.73 -23.65 10.41
C PRO A 39 -21.30 -24.16 10.62
N LEU A 40 -20.44 -23.34 11.22
CA LEU A 40 -19.09 -23.73 11.55
C LEU A 40 -19.08 -24.76 12.67
N ASN A 41 -18.60 -25.98 12.43
CA ASN A 41 -18.55 -26.97 13.50
C ASN A 41 -17.39 -26.74 14.48
N ARG A 42 -17.54 -27.19 15.73
CA ARG A 42 -16.56 -26.96 16.81
C ARG A 42 -15.17 -27.47 16.46
N ARG A 43 -15.03 -28.63 15.87
CA ARG A 43 -13.73 -29.21 15.52
C ARG A 43 -12.99 -28.31 14.52
N THR A 44 -13.70 -27.81 13.52
CA THR A 44 -13.15 -26.89 12.53
C THR A 44 -12.74 -25.55 13.19
N PHE A 45 -13.59 -24.99 14.04
CA PHE A 45 -13.28 -23.76 14.77
C PHE A 45 -11.99 -23.87 15.60
N PHE A 46 -11.84 -24.94 16.39
CA PHE A 46 -10.63 -25.11 17.20
C PHE A 46 -9.38 -25.35 16.36
N ARG A 47 -9.49 -26.12 15.28
CA ARG A 47 -8.38 -26.29 14.33
C ARG A 47 -7.98 -24.99 13.67
N ASP A 48 -8.94 -24.14 13.29
CA ASP A 48 -8.68 -22.84 12.71
C ASP A 48 -8.07 -21.89 13.75
N LYS A 49 -8.52 -21.92 15.01
CA LYS A 49 -7.89 -21.21 16.13
C LYS A 49 -6.41 -21.58 16.29
N GLU A 50 -6.08 -22.88 16.30
CA GLU A 50 -4.68 -23.34 16.35
C GLU A 50 -3.88 -22.87 15.14
N TYR A 51 -4.45 -22.95 13.95
CA TYR A 51 -3.81 -22.51 12.71
C TYR A 51 -3.52 -20.99 12.75
N ILE A 52 -4.48 -20.18 13.22
CA ILE A 52 -4.33 -18.73 13.40
C ILE A 52 -3.17 -18.43 14.36
N GLY A 53 -3.10 -19.08 15.51
CA GLY A 53 -2.00 -18.88 16.45
C GLY A 53 -0.63 -19.21 15.87
N ARG A 54 -0.54 -20.29 15.11
CA ARG A 54 0.71 -20.78 14.52
C ARG A 54 1.20 -19.93 13.33
N ILE A 55 0.30 -19.50 12.43
CA ILE A 55 0.67 -18.85 11.16
C ILE A 55 0.65 -17.34 11.25
N PHE A 56 -0.31 -16.78 11.96
CA PHE A 56 -0.48 -15.32 12.06
C PHE A 56 0.07 -14.77 13.38
N HIS A 57 0.48 -15.65 14.32
CA HIS A 57 0.93 -15.28 15.68
C HIS A 57 -0.13 -14.45 16.44
N ILE A 58 -1.41 -14.73 16.18
CA ILE A 58 -2.55 -14.08 16.80
C ILE A 58 -3.24 -15.07 17.74
N GLU A 59 -3.47 -14.66 18.98
CA GLU A 59 -4.20 -15.45 19.95
C GLU A 59 -5.68 -15.06 19.95
N ILE A 60 -6.57 -16.05 19.78
CA ILE A 60 -8.00 -15.89 20.04
C ILE A 60 -8.24 -16.23 21.51
N ALA A 61 -8.41 -15.21 22.33
CA ALA A 61 -8.68 -15.33 23.76
C ALA A 61 -10.11 -15.84 24.01
N TYR A 62 -10.28 -16.57 25.14
CA TYR A 62 -11.61 -17.01 25.59
C TYR A 62 -11.94 -16.41 26.95
N ASN A 63 -13.02 -15.66 27.01
CA ASN A 63 -13.55 -15.12 28.25
C ASN A 63 -14.49 -16.12 28.91
N THR A 64 -14.10 -16.69 30.04
CA THR A 64 -14.86 -17.70 30.77
C THR A 64 -16.14 -17.15 31.41
N ARG A 65 -16.19 -15.86 31.74
CA ARG A 65 -17.34 -15.21 32.38
C ARG A 65 -18.50 -15.01 31.40
N TYR A 66 -18.17 -14.61 30.16
CA TYR A 66 -19.18 -14.32 29.14
C TYR A 66 -19.29 -15.39 28.07
N HIS A 67 -18.44 -16.43 28.14
CA HIS A 67 -18.33 -17.52 27.16
C HIS A 67 -18.07 -17.01 25.74
N THR A 68 -17.31 -15.92 25.59
CA THR A 68 -17.01 -15.27 24.32
C THR A 68 -15.56 -15.45 23.91
N TYR A 69 -15.32 -15.43 22.61
CA TYR A 69 -14.02 -15.37 21.98
C TYR A 69 -13.74 -13.96 21.44
N THR A 70 -12.52 -13.51 21.52
CA THR A 70 -12.05 -12.21 21.01
C THR A 70 -10.59 -12.31 20.56
N VAL A 71 -10.19 -11.42 19.66
CA VAL A 71 -8.78 -11.19 19.31
C VAL A 71 -8.36 -9.87 19.94
N ASP A 72 -7.25 -9.89 20.68
CA ASP A 72 -6.66 -8.63 21.16
C ASP A 72 -5.94 -7.96 19.99
N SER A 73 -6.55 -6.89 19.49
CA SER A 73 -6.15 -6.22 18.25
C SER A 73 -4.89 -5.36 18.38
N GLN A 74 -4.35 -5.17 19.61
CA GLN A 74 -3.28 -4.19 19.83
C GLN A 74 -1.86 -4.72 19.57
N GLU A 75 -1.63 -6.02 19.57
CA GLU A 75 -0.25 -6.56 19.46
C GLU A 75 0.12 -7.22 18.13
N GLY A 76 -0.82 -7.42 17.19
CA GLY A 76 -0.53 -8.26 16.00
C GLY A 76 -0.87 -7.68 14.64
N ILE A 77 -1.71 -6.67 14.57
CA ILE A 77 -2.23 -6.14 13.29
C ILE A 77 -1.75 -4.70 13.11
N GLY A 78 -0.46 -4.51 12.78
CA GLY A 78 0.06 -3.19 12.40
C GLY A 78 -0.63 -2.65 11.15
N GLU A 79 -0.83 -1.34 11.06
CA GLU A 79 -1.56 -0.70 9.95
C GLU A 79 -0.98 -1.01 8.57
N GLN A 80 0.32 -1.25 8.46
CA GLN A 80 1.01 -1.57 7.20
C GLN A 80 1.34 -3.06 7.05
N SER A 81 0.76 -3.95 7.87
CA SER A 81 1.07 -5.36 7.83
C SER A 81 0.45 -6.09 6.63
N ILE A 82 1.15 -7.12 6.13
CA ILE A 82 0.62 -8.04 5.11
C ILE A 82 -0.71 -8.66 5.59
N LEU A 83 -0.85 -8.86 6.88
CA LEU A 83 -2.08 -9.39 7.47
C LEU A 83 -3.24 -8.41 7.27
N ARG A 84 -3.08 -7.12 7.55
CA ARG A 84 -4.12 -6.12 7.32
C ARG A 84 -4.53 -6.07 5.85
N TYR A 85 -3.54 -6.06 4.96
CA TYR A 85 -3.82 -6.16 3.53
C TYR A 85 -4.60 -7.44 3.16
N SER A 86 -4.25 -8.58 3.77
CA SER A 86 -4.94 -9.85 3.56
C SER A 86 -6.38 -9.84 4.09
N LEU A 87 -6.63 -9.19 5.23
CA LEU A 87 -7.98 -9.01 5.80
C LEU A 87 -8.85 -8.16 4.86
N GLU A 88 -8.34 -7.02 4.41
CA GLU A 88 -9.04 -6.17 3.44
C GLU A 88 -9.30 -6.92 2.13
N HIS A 89 -8.31 -7.63 1.62
CA HIS A 89 -8.48 -8.45 0.41
C HIS A 89 -9.56 -9.55 0.58
N ASN A 90 -9.63 -10.17 1.75
CA ASN A 90 -10.66 -11.18 2.05
C ASN A 90 -12.06 -10.55 2.11
N ARG A 91 -12.20 -9.35 2.66
CA ARG A 91 -13.45 -8.56 2.60
C ARG A 91 -13.84 -8.25 1.15
N PHE A 92 -12.87 -7.83 0.32
CA PHE A 92 -13.11 -7.62 -1.11
C PHE A 92 -13.55 -8.89 -1.85
N LYS A 93 -13.01 -10.06 -1.48
CA LYS A 93 -13.41 -11.35 -2.05
C LYS A 93 -14.88 -11.66 -1.71
N GLU A 94 -15.30 -11.42 -0.48
CA GLU A 94 -16.71 -11.54 -0.06
C GLU A 94 -17.61 -10.54 -0.81
N LEU A 95 -17.20 -9.28 -0.88
CA LEU A 95 -17.90 -8.25 -1.66
C LEU A 95 -18.00 -8.61 -3.13
N ALA A 96 -16.94 -9.17 -3.74
CA ALA A 96 -16.94 -9.57 -5.14
C ALA A 96 -17.94 -10.69 -5.42
N GLN A 97 -18.10 -11.66 -4.51
CA GLN A 97 -19.12 -12.71 -4.64
C GLN A 97 -20.55 -12.16 -4.53
N ILE A 98 -20.79 -11.18 -3.65
CA ILE A 98 -22.07 -10.48 -3.54
C ILE A 98 -22.28 -9.60 -4.78
N ALA A 99 -21.26 -8.86 -5.19
CA ALA A 99 -21.28 -7.94 -6.33
C ALA A 99 -21.48 -8.66 -7.67
N GLN A 100 -21.02 -9.91 -7.80
CA GLN A 100 -21.28 -10.73 -8.98
C GLN A 100 -22.78 -10.95 -9.21
N LYS A 101 -23.58 -10.99 -8.13
CA LYS A 101 -25.04 -11.02 -8.17
C LYS A 101 -25.68 -9.64 -8.39
N MET A 102 -24.91 -8.56 -8.19
CA MET A 102 -25.37 -7.17 -8.18
C MET A 102 -24.48 -6.28 -9.06
N GLN A 103 -24.03 -6.77 -10.23
CA GLN A 103 -23.03 -6.12 -11.10
C GLN A 103 -23.27 -4.63 -11.40
N SER A 104 -24.53 -4.19 -11.40
CA SER A 104 -24.88 -2.79 -11.64
C SER A 104 -24.81 -1.88 -10.41
N LYS A 105 -24.49 -2.40 -9.24
CA LYS A 105 -24.51 -1.68 -7.97
C LYS A 105 -23.12 -1.42 -7.35
N VAL A 106 -22.09 -2.10 -7.86
CA VAL A 106 -20.72 -1.96 -7.37
C VAL A 106 -19.81 -1.55 -8.53
N VAL A 107 -19.19 -0.39 -8.37
CA VAL A 107 -18.21 0.13 -9.36
C VAL A 107 -16.84 0.08 -8.68
N LEU A 108 -15.91 -0.66 -9.28
CA LEU A 108 -14.54 -0.79 -8.80
C LEU A 108 -13.59 0.00 -9.68
N GLU A 109 -12.59 0.60 -9.08
CA GLU A 109 -11.49 1.19 -9.82
C GLU A 109 -10.59 0.11 -10.43
N PRO A 110 -10.04 0.32 -11.64
CA PRO A 110 -9.10 -0.61 -12.23
C PRO A 110 -7.83 -0.71 -11.37
N LEU A 111 -7.36 -1.94 -11.17
CA LEU A 111 -6.07 -2.20 -10.52
C LEU A 111 -4.95 -2.11 -11.55
N ALA A 112 -3.75 -1.71 -11.09
CA ALA A 112 -2.57 -1.76 -11.94
C ALA A 112 -2.23 -3.21 -12.30
N THR A 113 -1.74 -3.40 -13.51
CA THR A 113 -1.18 -4.66 -13.99
C THR A 113 0.18 -4.96 -13.37
N GLY A 114 0.76 -6.13 -13.63
CA GLY A 114 2.10 -6.52 -13.14
C GLY A 114 2.09 -7.43 -11.91
N SER A 115 0.92 -7.64 -11.28
CA SER A 115 0.81 -8.56 -10.14
C SER A 115 1.10 -10.03 -10.51
N GLU A 116 1.02 -10.39 -11.78
CA GLU A 116 1.40 -11.71 -12.31
C GLU A 116 2.87 -12.05 -12.07
N HIS A 117 3.73 -11.04 -11.93
CA HIS A 117 5.16 -11.24 -11.67
C HIS A 117 5.49 -11.39 -10.18
N LEU A 118 4.57 -11.02 -9.27
CA LEU A 118 4.81 -11.02 -7.81
C LEU A 118 5.24 -12.38 -7.28
N VAL A 119 4.56 -13.46 -7.67
CA VAL A 119 4.87 -14.82 -7.17
C VAL A 119 6.29 -15.22 -7.56
N THR A 120 6.72 -14.91 -8.78
CA THR A 120 8.07 -15.21 -9.26
C THR A 120 9.12 -14.40 -8.50
N LEU A 121 8.88 -13.10 -8.30
CA LEU A 121 9.77 -12.21 -7.59
C LEU A 121 9.90 -12.56 -6.10
N LEU A 122 8.77 -12.85 -5.43
CA LEU A 122 8.79 -13.28 -4.02
C LEU A 122 9.53 -14.61 -3.83
N LYS A 123 9.36 -15.58 -4.75
CA LYS A 123 10.16 -16.82 -4.74
C LYS A 123 11.65 -16.54 -4.94
N ALA A 124 12.00 -15.58 -5.80
CA ALA A 124 13.38 -15.20 -6.02
C ALA A 124 14.02 -14.61 -4.75
N ILE A 125 13.28 -13.74 -4.05
CA ILE A 125 13.70 -13.14 -2.77
C ILE A 125 13.87 -14.23 -1.71
N GLU A 126 12.87 -15.10 -1.52
CA GLU A 126 12.90 -16.21 -0.56
C GLU A 126 14.09 -17.15 -0.80
N GLN A 127 14.32 -17.53 -2.08
CA GLN A 127 15.38 -18.44 -2.47
C GLN A 127 16.74 -17.76 -2.62
N LYS A 128 16.83 -16.45 -2.41
CA LYS A 128 18.04 -15.64 -2.58
C LYS A 128 18.67 -15.82 -3.97
N ARG A 129 17.82 -15.73 -5.00
CA ARG A 129 18.22 -15.95 -6.42
C ARG A 129 18.06 -14.67 -7.22
N MET A 130 18.94 -14.48 -8.17
CA MET A 130 18.84 -13.38 -9.13
C MET A 130 17.66 -13.57 -10.09
N VAL A 131 17.20 -12.46 -10.65
CA VAL A 131 16.15 -12.43 -11.68
C VAL A 131 16.63 -11.72 -12.92
N THR A 132 16.13 -12.19 -14.07
CA THR A 132 16.27 -11.48 -15.35
C THR A 132 14.90 -11.11 -15.88
N PHE A 133 14.82 -9.99 -16.56
CA PHE A 133 13.61 -9.54 -17.23
C PHE A 133 13.90 -8.45 -18.26
N GLU A 134 12.94 -8.25 -19.15
CA GLU A 134 12.88 -7.12 -20.06
C GLU A 134 12.07 -5.99 -19.42
N TYR A 135 12.48 -4.75 -19.67
CA TYR A 135 11.84 -3.57 -19.11
C TYR A 135 11.69 -2.47 -20.14
N VAL A 136 10.50 -1.89 -20.23
CA VAL A 136 10.20 -0.78 -21.14
C VAL A 136 9.90 0.47 -20.32
N SER A 137 10.75 1.50 -20.45
CA SER A 137 10.53 2.78 -19.79
C SER A 137 9.50 3.61 -20.54
N PHE A 138 8.65 4.35 -19.82
CA PHE A 138 7.74 5.32 -20.46
C PHE A 138 8.45 6.52 -21.08
N TYR A 139 9.68 6.81 -20.64
CA TYR A 139 10.53 7.85 -21.23
C TYR A 139 11.19 7.40 -22.55
N GLU A 140 11.34 6.09 -22.74
CA GLU A 140 11.95 5.48 -23.91
C GLU A 140 11.13 4.25 -24.34
N PRO A 141 9.89 4.46 -24.83
CA PRO A 141 8.94 3.35 -25.03
C PRO A 141 9.33 2.39 -26.15
N THR A 142 10.26 2.79 -27.03
CA THR A 142 10.79 1.94 -28.11
C THR A 142 12.02 1.13 -27.71
N THR A 143 12.60 1.41 -26.54
CA THR A 143 13.84 0.76 -26.08
C THR A 143 13.52 -0.30 -25.04
N VAL A 144 13.78 -1.56 -25.38
CA VAL A 144 13.73 -2.67 -24.43
C VAL A 144 15.08 -2.77 -23.72
N LYS A 145 15.08 -2.62 -22.40
CA LYS A 145 16.28 -2.80 -21.55
C LYS A 145 16.21 -4.18 -20.91
N HIS A 146 17.33 -4.89 -20.90
CA HIS A 146 17.46 -6.17 -20.21
C HIS A 146 18.10 -5.94 -18.86
N PHE A 147 17.46 -6.42 -17.81
CA PHE A 147 17.96 -6.32 -16.44
C PHE A 147 18.29 -7.70 -15.89
N GLU A 148 19.37 -7.72 -15.14
CA GLU A 148 19.76 -8.82 -14.27
C GLU A 148 20.04 -8.24 -12.89
N LEU A 149 19.18 -8.58 -11.90
CA LEU A 149 19.20 -7.94 -10.59
C LEU A 149 19.08 -8.97 -9.46
N ILE A 150 19.61 -8.59 -8.31
CA ILE A 150 19.30 -9.19 -7.01
C ILE A 150 17.99 -8.56 -6.55
N PRO A 151 16.88 -9.30 -6.51
CA PRO A 151 15.62 -8.76 -6.00
C PRO A 151 15.69 -8.64 -4.47
N CYS A 152 15.46 -7.45 -3.95
CA CYS A 152 15.58 -7.17 -2.52
C CYS A 152 14.24 -7.24 -1.81
N PHE A 153 13.26 -6.49 -2.28
CA PHE A 153 11.88 -6.52 -1.80
C PHE A 153 10.93 -5.93 -2.83
N VAL A 154 9.61 -6.07 -2.57
CA VAL A 154 8.56 -5.46 -3.37
C VAL A 154 7.77 -4.47 -2.53
N ARG A 155 7.28 -3.39 -3.14
CA ARG A 155 6.45 -2.37 -2.51
C ARG A 155 5.22 -2.07 -3.34
N LEU A 156 4.05 -1.99 -2.68
CA LEU A 156 2.84 -1.42 -3.26
C LEU A 156 2.79 0.07 -2.92
N PHE A 157 2.67 0.91 -3.95
CA PHE A 157 2.48 2.36 -3.79
C PHE A 157 1.52 2.87 -4.87
N GLU A 158 0.55 3.66 -4.50
CA GLU A 158 -0.48 4.20 -5.41
C GLU A 158 -1.05 3.16 -6.40
N ARG A 159 -1.41 2.01 -5.86
CA ARG A 159 -1.98 0.87 -6.61
C ARG A 159 -1.03 0.21 -7.63
N ARG A 160 0.27 0.53 -7.61
CA ARG A 160 1.31 -0.08 -8.46
C ARG A 160 2.29 -0.87 -7.63
N TRP A 161 2.66 -2.03 -8.12
CA TRP A 161 3.72 -2.83 -7.53
C TRP A 161 5.09 -2.43 -8.09
N TYR A 162 6.05 -2.34 -7.22
CA TYR A 162 7.44 -2.02 -7.55
C TYR A 162 8.37 -3.10 -7.01
N LEU A 163 9.36 -3.50 -7.82
CA LEU A 163 10.52 -4.24 -7.38
C LEU A 163 11.62 -3.26 -7.00
N ILE A 164 12.15 -3.42 -5.81
CA ILE A 164 13.41 -2.82 -5.41
C ILE A 164 14.48 -3.89 -5.51
N GLY A 165 15.50 -3.61 -6.29
CA GLY A 165 16.61 -4.53 -6.55
C GLY A 165 17.90 -3.79 -6.76
N GLU A 166 19.01 -4.52 -6.71
CA GLU A 166 20.35 -3.99 -6.97
C GLU A 166 21.09 -4.86 -7.98
N PHE A 167 22.08 -4.27 -8.67
CA PHE A 167 22.98 -5.03 -9.52
C PHE A 167 23.88 -5.95 -8.70
N ALA A 168 24.40 -7.01 -9.32
CA ALA A 168 25.23 -8.01 -8.65
C ALA A 168 26.55 -7.44 -8.06
N ASP A 169 27.02 -6.32 -8.59
CA ASP A 169 28.19 -5.59 -8.11
C ASP A 169 27.87 -4.61 -6.97
N HIS A 170 26.61 -4.54 -6.54
CA HIS A 170 26.09 -3.64 -5.50
C HIS A 170 26.32 -2.14 -5.76
N THR A 171 26.62 -1.75 -7.00
CA THR A 171 26.96 -0.35 -7.34
C THR A 171 25.73 0.53 -7.48
N GLN A 172 24.60 -0.03 -7.89
CA GLN A 172 23.39 0.72 -8.18
C GLN A 172 22.13 -0.03 -7.77
N GLN A 173 21.20 0.72 -7.27
CA GLN A 173 19.85 0.26 -6.90
C GLN A 173 18.86 0.69 -7.97
N ARG A 174 17.77 -0.07 -8.11
CA ARG A 174 16.68 0.23 -9.04
C ARG A 174 15.34 0.06 -8.34
N VAL A 175 14.44 0.99 -8.63
CA VAL A 175 13.02 0.91 -8.30
C VAL A 175 12.26 0.77 -9.62
N LEU A 176 11.65 -0.37 -9.84
CA LEU A 176 11.11 -0.77 -11.14
C LEU A 176 9.65 -1.20 -11.00
N ALA A 177 8.76 -0.52 -11.73
CA ALA A 177 7.33 -0.84 -11.73
C ALA A 177 7.08 -2.17 -12.47
N LEU A 178 6.31 -3.07 -11.82
CA LEU A 178 6.11 -4.43 -12.32
C LEU A 178 5.34 -4.47 -13.65
N GLU A 179 4.41 -3.54 -13.86
CA GLU A 179 3.63 -3.46 -15.11
C GLU A 179 4.46 -3.15 -16.36
N ARG A 180 5.73 -2.78 -16.16
CA ARG A 180 6.68 -2.52 -17.25
C ARG A 180 7.65 -3.66 -17.49
N MET A 181 7.52 -4.73 -16.70
CA MET A 181 8.36 -5.94 -16.83
C MET A 181 7.74 -6.92 -17.81
N ARG A 182 8.60 -7.66 -18.50
CA ARG A 182 8.23 -8.77 -19.38
C ARG A 182 9.22 -9.91 -19.17
N SER A 183 8.79 -11.14 -19.43
CA SER A 183 9.68 -12.31 -19.44
C SER A 183 10.49 -12.49 -18.14
N VAL A 184 9.85 -12.29 -16.98
CA VAL A 184 10.52 -12.40 -15.68
C VAL A 184 10.91 -13.86 -15.41
N GLN A 185 12.21 -14.13 -15.19
CA GLN A 185 12.75 -15.46 -14.97
C GLN A 185 13.68 -15.51 -13.75
N LEU A 186 13.60 -16.61 -13.01
CA LEU A 186 14.56 -16.93 -11.95
C LEU A 186 15.84 -17.49 -12.56
N LYS A 187 16.97 -16.97 -12.12
CA LYS A 187 18.29 -17.53 -12.43
C LYS A 187 18.68 -18.65 -11.45
N SER A 188 19.64 -19.48 -11.83
CA SER A 188 20.24 -20.46 -10.92
C SER A 188 21.17 -19.82 -9.89
N GLU A 189 21.75 -18.69 -10.25
CA GLU A 189 22.70 -17.95 -9.44
C GLU A 189 22.05 -17.39 -8.18
N LYS A 190 22.73 -17.63 -7.04
CA LYS A 190 22.36 -17.07 -5.74
C LYS A 190 23.16 -15.81 -5.46
N ALA A 191 22.45 -14.79 -4.94
CA ALA A 191 23.07 -13.57 -4.48
C ALA A 191 22.27 -12.99 -3.30
N LEU A 192 22.96 -12.30 -2.40
CA LEU A 192 22.36 -11.65 -1.26
C LEU A 192 22.35 -10.14 -1.47
N PRO A 193 21.26 -9.45 -1.11
CA PRO A 193 21.23 -8.00 -1.09
C PRO A 193 22.27 -7.42 -0.12
N SER A 194 22.72 -6.19 -0.38
CA SER A 194 23.53 -5.44 0.57
C SER A 194 22.75 -5.13 1.85
N HIS A 195 23.46 -4.87 2.95
CA HIS A 195 22.86 -4.65 4.28
C HIS A 195 21.89 -3.45 4.36
N ASN A 196 21.96 -2.54 3.40
CA ASN A 196 21.10 -1.34 3.37
C ASN A 196 19.77 -1.55 2.61
N MET A 197 19.52 -2.76 2.11
CA MET A 197 18.35 -3.09 1.29
C MET A 197 17.17 -3.65 2.10
N GLU A 198 17.12 -3.40 3.41
CA GLU A 198 15.93 -3.65 4.22
C GLU A 198 14.88 -2.56 3.95
N PRO A 199 13.59 -2.90 3.77
CA PRO A 199 12.55 -1.95 3.38
C PRO A 199 12.49 -0.71 4.27
N GLU A 200 12.53 -0.89 5.59
CA GLU A 200 12.45 0.20 6.58
C GLU A 200 13.65 1.15 6.48
N LYS A 201 14.84 0.61 6.32
CA LYS A 201 16.06 1.42 6.17
C LYS A 201 16.12 2.13 4.82
N PHE A 202 15.74 1.41 3.77
CA PHE A 202 15.77 1.96 2.41
C PHE A 202 14.80 3.13 2.27
N TYR A 203 13.61 3.02 2.81
CA TYR A 203 12.58 4.06 2.73
C TYR A 203 12.52 4.99 3.95
N ALA A 204 13.47 4.91 4.88
CA ALA A 204 13.51 5.82 6.03
C ALA A 204 13.47 7.30 5.57
N GLY A 205 12.41 8.01 5.96
CA GLY A 205 12.17 9.40 5.57
C GLY A 205 11.90 9.62 4.07
N CYS A 206 11.55 8.59 3.30
CA CYS A 206 11.10 8.76 1.93
C CYS A 206 9.58 8.95 1.88
N PHE A 207 9.14 9.93 1.13
CA PHE A 207 7.77 10.01 0.68
C PHE A 207 7.63 9.29 -0.67
N GLY A 208 6.72 8.31 -0.75
CA GLY A 208 6.52 7.55 -2.00
C GLY A 208 7.61 6.52 -2.30
N ILE A 209 7.91 6.37 -3.58
CA ILE A 209 8.81 5.33 -4.10
C ILE A 209 10.17 5.87 -4.54
N ILE A 210 10.28 7.18 -4.74
CA ILE A 210 11.54 7.79 -5.19
C ILE A 210 12.51 7.81 -4.02
N HIS A 211 13.61 7.08 -4.20
CA HIS A 211 14.75 7.08 -3.31
C HIS A 211 15.87 7.91 -3.96
N ASP A 212 16.10 9.10 -3.41
CA ASP A 212 17.22 9.97 -3.79
C ASP A 212 18.17 10.16 -2.60
N ASN A 213 19.30 10.83 -2.84
CA ASN A 213 20.32 11.06 -1.81
C ASN A 213 20.04 12.29 -0.92
N LYS A 214 18.87 12.92 -1.04
CA LYS A 214 18.49 14.03 -0.17
C LYS A 214 18.31 13.57 1.27
N GLN A 215 18.55 14.44 2.23
CA GLN A 215 18.28 14.16 3.63
C GLN A 215 16.82 14.47 3.95
N PRO A 216 16.17 13.72 4.85
CA PRO A 216 14.85 14.07 5.37
C PRO A 216 14.90 15.42 6.10
N GLU A 217 13.86 16.21 5.92
CA GLU A 217 13.70 17.51 6.58
C GLU A 217 12.24 17.77 6.94
N TRP A 218 12.00 18.69 7.87
CA TRP A 218 10.64 19.06 8.26
C TRP A 218 10.00 19.95 7.21
N ILE A 219 8.99 19.41 6.53
CA ILE A 219 8.15 20.16 5.59
C ILE A 219 6.91 20.65 6.33
N LYS A 220 6.71 21.96 6.40
CA LYS A 220 5.54 22.57 7.02
C LYS A 220 4.61 23.12 5.95
N PHE A 221 3.31 22.87 6.11
CA PHE A 221 2.30 23.32 5.17
C PHE A 221 0.99 23.65 5.88
N LYS A 222 0.35 24.72 5.41
CA LYS A 222 -1.00 25.11 5.80
C LYS A 222 -2.01 24.34 4.99
N VAL A 223 -3.11 24.00 5.64
CA VAL A 223 -4.25 23.29 5.03
C VAL A 223 -5.51 24.08 5.29
N TYR A 224 -6.21 24.43 4.24
CA TYR A 224 -7.36 25.30 4.27
C TYR A 224 -8.66 24.49 4.15
N GLY A 225 -9.72 24.99 4.82
CA GLY A 225 -11.07 24.43 4.76
C GLY A 225 -11.17 22.99 5.24
N PRO A 226 -12.11 22.18 4.69
CA PRO A 226 -12.37 20.82 5.15
C PRO A 226 -11.23 19.84 4.84
N GLN A 227 -10.24 20.23 4.04
CA GLN A 227 -9.11 19.36 3.70
C GLN A 227 -8.30 18.95 4.94
N ALA A 228 -8.29 19.77 6.00
CA ALA A 228 -7.64 19.44 7.25
C ALA A 228 -8.22 18.16 7.89
N ASP A 229 -9.55 17.97 7.85
CA ASP A 229 -10.19 16.79 8.40
C ASP A 229 -9.87 15.51 7.61
N TYR A 230 -9.73 15.63 6.28
CA TYR A 230 -9.25 14.51 5.48
C TYR A 230 -7.83 14.10 5.86
N LEU A 231 -6.93 15.05 6.10
CA LEU A 231 -5.56 14.75 6.52
C LEU A 231 -5.44 14.24 7.96
N ARG A 232 -6.40 14.55 8.83
CA ARG A 232 -6.48 13.96 10.18
C ARG A 232 -6.89 12.49 10.13
N THR A 233 -7.82 12.15 9.24
CA THR A 233 -8.32 10.77 9.08
C THR A 233 -7.43 9.91 8.21
N MET A 234 -6.69 10.51 7.27
CA MET A 234 -5.78 9.84 6.35
C MET A 234 -4.50 10.67 6.19
N PRO A 235 -3.54 10.53 7.11
CA PRO A 235 -2.28 11.28 7.08
C PRO A 235 -1.49 11.03 5.79
N LEU A 236 -0.79 12.04 5.31
CA LEU A 236 0.09 11.93 4.14
C LEU A 236 1.30 11.02 4.40
N HIS A 237 1.77 11.01 5.64
CA HIS A 237 2.94 10.24 6.07
C HIS A 237 2.86 9.95 7.57
N ASP A 238 3.47 8.85 8.03
CA ASP A 238 3.46 8.41 9.44
C ASP A 238 4.05 9.47 10.40
N SER A 239 4.93 10.36 9.90
CA SER A 239 5.49 11.46 10.67
C SER A 239 4.63 12.72 10.67
N GLN A 240 3.38 12.66 10.18
CA GLN A 240 2.52 13.83 10.14
C GLN A 240 2.10 14.26 11.55
N GLU A 241 2.32 15.53 11.84
CA GLU A 241 1.91 16.17 13.08
C GLU A 241 1.13 17.44 12.76
N GLU A 242 0.05 17.68 13.48
CA GLU A 242 -0.66 18.96 13.48
C GLU A 242 -0.05 19.87 14.53
N ILE A 243 0.48 21.03 14.11
CA ILE A 243 1.19 21.97 14.99
C ILE A 243 0.24 23.02 15.57
N GLU A 244 -0.71 23.48 14.74
CA GLU A 244 -1.59 24.60 15.07
C GLU A 244 -2.91 24.48 14.30
N THR A 245 -4.00 24.90 14.93
CA THR A 245 -5.30 25.08 14.27
C THR A 245 -5.81 26.50 14.55
N THR A 246 -6.19 27.21 13.50
CA THR A 246 -6.82 28.53 13.55
C THR A 246 -8.21 28.48 12.91
N ALA A 247 -8.91 29.63 12.89
CA ALA A 247 -10.18 29.74 12.16
C ALA A 247 -10.01 29.67 10.63
N GLU A 248 -8.81 29.95 10.10
CA GLU A 248 -8.54 30.04 8.66
C GLU A 248 -7.82 28.81 8.11
N TYR A 249 -6.93 28.19 8.89
CA TYR A 249 -6.13 27.04 8.46
C TYR A 249 -5.73 26.13 9.64
N ALA A 250 -5.35 24.92 9.32
CA ALA A 250 -4.55 24.04 10.18
C ALA A 250 -3.10 23.98 9.64
N LEU A 251 -2.11 24.02 10.53
CA LEU A 251 -0.69 23.90 10.19
C LEU A 251 -0.20 22.50 10.52
N PHE A 252 0.25 21.79 9.50
CA PHE A 252 0.84 20.46 9.62
C PHE A 252 2.33 20.49 9.33
N GLN A 253 3.04 19.47 9.84
CA GLN A 253 4.40 19.16 9.43
C GLN A 253 4.57 17.66 9.19
N ILE A 254 5.51 17.32 8.29
CA ILE A 254 5.97 15.96 8.03
C ILE A 254 7.50 15.94 7.94
N HIS A 255 8.15 14.85 8.35
CA HIS A 255 9.60 14.68 8.28
C HIS A 255 9.96 13.71 7.16
N VAL A 256 10.26 14.25 5.98
CA VAL A 256 10.49 13.45 4.77
C VAL A 256 11.52 14.10 3.85
N ARG A 257 12.06 13.32 2.91
CA ARG A 257 12.88 13.84 1.81
C ARG A 257 11.99 14.57 0.81
N PRO A 258 12.29 15.82 0.44
CA PRO A 258 11.59 16.51 -0.65
C PRO A 258 11.82 15.75 -1.96
N SER A 259 10.77 15.14 -2.47
CA SER A 259 10.80 14.31 -3.68
C SER A 259 9.74 14.75 -4.67
N PHE A 260 9.85 14.24 -5.90
CA PHE A 260 8.81 14.45 -6.91
C PHE A 260 7.45 13.89 -6.45
N ASP A 261 7.44 12.73 -5.79
CA ASP A 261 6.21 12.13 -5.28
C ASP A 261 5.52 13.04 -4.25
N LEU A 262 6.31 13.68 -3.37
CA LEU A 262 5.77 14.65 -2.40
C LEU A 262 5.19 15.89 -3.10
N VAL A 263 5.92 16.45 -4.06
CA VAL A 263 5.44 17.61 -4.85
C VAL A 263 4.11 17.24 -5.53
N GLN A 264 4.03 16.07 -6.16
CA GLN A 264 2.82 15.59 -6.83
C GLN A 264 1.66 15.45 -5.84
N GLN A 265 1.89 14.84 -4.68
CA GLN A 265 0.86 14.66 -3.65
C GLN A 265 0.35 15.98 -3.07
N LEU A 266 1.23 16.93 -2.83
CA LEU A 266 0.83 18.26 -2.35
C LEU A 266 0.03 19.03 -3.41
N LEU A 267 0.43 18.96 -4.68
CA LEU A 267 -0.31 19.58 -5.80
C LEU A 267 -1.66 18.90 -6.07
N TRP A 268 -1.83 17.63 -5.74
CA TRP A 268 -3.12 16.96 -5.81
C TRP A 268 -4.20 17.67 -4.97
N ASN A 269 -3.80 18.29 -3.88
CA ASN A 269 -4.68 19.05 -3.00
C ASN A 269 -4.96 20.49 -3.48
N ARG A 270 -4.42 20.86 -4.65
CA ARG A 270 -4.64 22.16 -5.31
C ARG A 270 -4.39 23.34 -4.36
N GLU A 271 -5.30 24.34 -4.37
CA GLU A 271 -5.25 25.54 -3.53
C GLU A 271 -5.51 25.27 -2.03
N SER A 272 -5.93 24.07 -1.66
CA SER A 272 -6.19 23.73 -0.27
C SER A 272 -4.94 23.49 0.56
N ILE A 273 -3.75 23.39 -0.06
CA ILE A 273 -2.47 23.25 0.64
C ILE A 273 -1.48 24.33 0.19
N GLU A 274 -0.81 24.94 1.17
CA GLU A 274 0.29 25.88 0.96
C GLU A 274 1.53 25.43 1.73
N VAL A 275 2.62 25.12 1.04
CA VAL A 275 3.92 24.87 1.68
C VAL A 275 4.49 26.18 2.22
N VAL A 276 4.85 26.21 3.52
CA VAL A 276 5.39 27.39 4.19
C VAL A 276 6.87 27.26 4.56
N ALA A 277 7.34 26.05 4.79
CA ALA A 277 8.74 25.76 5.11
C ALA A 277 9.15 24.36 4.66
N PRO A 278 10.44 24.13 4.37
CA PRO A 278 11.53 25.10 4.29
C PRO A 278 11.42 26.01 3.05
N SER A 279 12.15 27.13 3.06
CA SER A 279 12.05 28.15 2.00
C SER A 279 12.41 27.63 0.61
N HIS A 280 13.42 26.76 0.49
CA HIS A 280 13.82 26.19 -0.80
C HIS A 280 12.73 25.28 -1.38
N PHE A 281 12.06 24.47 -0.56
CA PHE A 281 10.98 23.59 -1.03
C PHE A 281 9.71 24.41 -1.34
N ARG A 282 9.41 25.44 -0.56
CA ARG A 282 8.36 26.42 -0.90
C ARG A 282 8.61 27.06 -2.27
N GLU A 283 9.85 27.46 -2.56
CA GLU A 283 10.21 28.04 -3.85
C GLU A 283 10.09 27.04 -5.00
N GLU A 284 10.48 25.76 -4.80
CA GLU A 284 10.27 24.69 -5.77
C GLU A 284 8.78 24.52 -6.11
N MET A 285 7.91 24.51 -5.09
CA MET A 285 6.46 24.47 -5.26
C MET A 285 5.94 25.68 -6.03
N ARG A 286 6.37 26.88 -5.64
CA ARG A 286 5.98 28.14 -6.32
C ARG A 286 6.35 28.10 -7.81
N GLN A 287 7.56 27.67 -8.14
CA GLN A 287 8.03 27.56 -9.53
C GLN A 287 7.24 26.51 -10.31
N THR A 288 6.87 25.42 -9.67
CA THR A 288 6.06 24.37 -10.31
C THR A 288 4.66 24.91 -10.64
N VAL A 289 4.01 25.57 -9.68
CA VAL A 289 2.69 26.21 -9.90
C VAL A 289 2.78 27.30 -10.97
N GLN A 290 3.88 28.08 -11.00
CA GLN A 290 4.09 29.09 -12.02
C GLN A 290 4.19 28.47 -13.42
N ARG A 291 4.98 27.39 -13.59
CA ARG A 291 5.05 26.65 -14.87
C ARG A 291 3.68 26.09 -15.30
N MET A 292 2.86 25.64 -14.35
CA MET A 292 1.51 25.19 -14.62
C MET A 292 0.66 26.37 -15.11
N LEU A 293 0.67 27.50 -14.43
CA LEU A 293 -0.07 28.69 -14.79
C LEU A 293 0.33 29.20 -16.20
N ASP A 294 1.63 29.19 -16.50
CA ASP A 294 2.14 29.64 -17.80
C ASP A 294 1.60 28.79 -18.95
N ARG A 295 1.43 27.49 -18.78
CA ARG A 295 0.80 26.61 -19.77
C ARG A 295 -0.65 27.01 -20.09
N TYR A 296 -1.42 27.42 -19.08
CA TYR A 296 -2.80 27.89 -19.30
C TYR A 296 -2.87 29.28 -19.97
N ARG A 297 -1.83 30.11 -19.80
CA ARG A 297 -1.76 31.43 -20.46
C ARG A 297 -1.48 31.33 -21.96
N TYR A 298 -0.69 30.36 -22.39
CA TYR A 298 -0.36 30.17 -23.81
C TYR A 298 -1.53 29.62 -24.65
N CYS A 299 -2.52 28.97 -24.04
CA CYS A 299 -3.67 28.41 -24.77
C CYS A 299 -4.75 29.44 -25.14
N ALA A 300 -4.66 30.69 -24.68
CA ALA A 300 -5.65 31.72 -24.98
C ALA A 300 -5.63 32.21 -26.45
N GLY A 301 -4.71 31.69 -27.30
CA GLY A 301 -4.60 32.02 -28.72
C GLY A 301 -4.86 30.86 -29.70
N GLU A 302 -5.08 29.63 -29.21
CA GLU A 302 -5.19 28.40 -30.04
C GLU A 302 -6.54 27.68 -29.90
N GLU A 303 -7.64 28.37 -29.68
CA GLU A 303 -8.98 27.75 -29.59
C GLU A 303 -9.48 27.13 -30.89
N ALA A 304 -8.66 26.95 -31.91
CA ALA A 304 -9.15 26.60 -33.24
C ALA A 304 -8.94 25.15 -33.72
N ASN A 305 -8.32 24.24 -32.95
CA ASN A 305 -7.93 22.94 -33.49
C ASN A 305 -8.26 21.68 -32.66
N TYR A 306 -9.06 21.77 -31.63
CA TYR A 306 -9.52 20.58 -30.86
C TYR A 306 -11.06 20.47 -30.92
N GLY A 307 -11.63 20.41 -32.10
CA GLY A 307 -13.01 20.10 -32.37
C GLY A 307 -13.15 18.66 -32.84
#